data_077709ad925847c9f27b86a78c1b9848
#
_entry.id   077709ad925847c9f27b86a78c1b9848
#
_cell.length_a   1.000
_cell.length_b   1.000
_cell.length_c   1.000
_cell.angle_alpha   90.00
_cell.angle_beta   90.00
_cell.angle_gamma   90.00
#
_symmetry.space_group_name_H-M   'P 1'
#
loop_
_entity.id
_entity.type
_entity.pdbx_description
1 polymer ?
#
loop_
_entity_poly.entity_id
_entity_poly.type
_entity_poly.pdbx_seq_one_letter_code
_entity_poly.pdbx_strand_id
1 'polypeptide(L)'
;MLFRSRHDKLEQLIEDFHLGHVRRNKGYALSGGERRRTEIARCLTFEPKFILLDEPFAGIDPKAIDDIQQIIAQLRDRNIGVLITDHNVREALAITDRAYIINDGQIFRSGTPHELTTDAEVRKVYLGEKFRM
;
A
#
# COMPACT_ATOMS: atom_id res chain seq x y z
N MET A 1 2.31 -10.80 19.55
CA MET A 1 1.07 -10.96 20.32
C MET A 1 0.47 -12.32 20.01
N LEU A 2 0.34 -13.17 21.00
CA LEU A 2 -0.27 -14.50 20.82
C LEU A 2 -1.80 -14.34 20.91
N PHE A 3 -2.50 -14.60 19.81
CA PHE A 3 -3.96 -14.65 19.83
C PHE A 3 -4.41 -15.93 20.54
N ARG A 4 -5.31 -15.81 21.50
CA ARG A 4 -5.86 -16.98 22.23
C ARG A 4 -6.75 -17.85 21.36
N SER A 5 -7.34 -17.27 20.30
CA SER A 5 -8.20 -17.99 19.37
C SER A 5 -8.20 -17.35 17.97
N ARG A 6 -8.71 -18.09 16.98
CA ARG A 6 -8.96 -17.54 15.62
C ARG A 6 -9.97 -16.39 15.66
N HIS A 7 -10.89 -16.44 16.60
CA HIS A 7 -11.90 -15.42 16.78
C HIS A 7 -11.26 -14.11 17.26
N ASP A 8 -10.38 -14.16 18.26
CA ASP A 8 -9.69 -12.97 18.76
C ASP A 8 -8.86 -12.29 17.67
N LYS A 9 -8.19 -13.07 16.84
CA LYS A 9 -7.44 -12.55 15.69
C LYS A 9 -8.35 -11.87 14.67
N LEU A 10 -9.51 -12.46 14.38
CA LEU A 10 -10.49 -11.89 13.47
C LEU A 10 -11.01 -10.54 13.99
N GLU A 11 -11.42 -10.49 15.27
CA GLU A 11 -11.91 -9.24 15.88
C GLU A 11 -10.85 -8.15 15.86
N GLN A 12 -9.60 -8.49 16.20
CA GLN A 12 -8.49 -7.55 16.14
C GLN A 12 -8.25 -7.00 14.74
N LEU A 13 -8.27 -7.85 13.70
CA LEU A 13 -8.11 -7.39 12.33
C LEU A 13 -9.28 -6.51 11.87
N ILE A 14 -10.51 -6.83 12.26
CA ILE A 14 -11.68 -5.99 11.95
C ILE A 14 -11.53 -4.61 12.57
N GLU A 15 -11.04 -4.52 13.79
CA GLU A 15 -10.80 -3.27 14.49
C GLU A 15 -9.64 -2.48 13.86
N ASP A 16 -8.46 -3.11 13.71
CA ASP A 16 -7.24 -2.49 13.16
C ASP A 16 -7.48 -1.89 11.76
N PHE A 17 -8.33 -2.54 10.96
CA PHE A 17 -8.63 -2.13 9.58
C PHE A 17 -9.94 -1.35 9.43
N HIS A 18 -10.58 -0.99 10.54
CA HIS A 18 -11.84 -0.23 10.56
C HIS A 18 -12.94 -0.86 9.67
N LEU A 19 -13.11 -2.19 9.76
CA LEU A 19 -14.06 -2.97 8.96
C LEU A 19 -15.37 -3.29 9.70
N GLY A 20 -15.54 -2.83 10.94
CA GLY A 20 -16.69 -3.16 11.78
C GLY A 20 -18.03 -2.81 11.13
N HIS A 21 -18.14 -1.63 10.50
CA HIS A 21 -19.36 -1.15 9.86
C HIS A 21 -19.76 -1.95 8.61
N VAL A 22 -18.82 -2.61 7.96
CA VAL A 22 -19.04 -3.45 6.76
C VAL A 22 -18.95 -4.94 7.01
N ARG A 23 -18.79 -5.35 8.26
CA ARG A 23 -18.56 -6.73 8.67
C ARG A 23 -19.55 -7.75 8.07
N ARG A 24 -20.80 -7.35 7.89
CA ARG A 24 -21.88 -8.21 7.36
C ARG A 24 -22.18 -7.96 5.89
N ASN A 25 -21.50 -7.01 5.26
CA ASN A 25 -21.70 -6.70 3.87
C ASN A 25 -21.06 -7.76 2.99
N LYS A 26 -21.67 -7.97 1.84
CA LYS A 26 -21.09 -8.85 0.82
C LYS A 26 -19.94 -8.10 0.11
N GLY A 27 -18.89 -8.83 -0.30
CA GLY A 27 -17.69 -8.25 -0.90
C GLY A 27 -17.94 -7.33 -2.10
N TYR A 28 -18.97 -7.59 -2.89
CA TYR A 28 -19.33 -6.76 -4.03
C TYR A 28 -19.96 -5.41 -3.63
N ALA A 29 -20.45 -5.28 -2.40
CA ALA A 29 -21.05 -4.06 -1.88
C ALA A 29 -20.02 -3.13 -1.19
N LEU A 30 -18.76 -3.55 -1.09
CA LEU A 30 -17.69 -2.76 -0.50
C LEU A 30 -17.22 -1.67 -1.46
N SER A 31 -16.95 -0.48 -0.93
CA SER A 31 -16.20 0.55 -1.66
C SER A 31 -14.78 0.10 -2.01
N GLY A 32 -14.10 0.79 -2.91
CA GLY A 32 -12.72 0.46 -3.30
C GLY A 32 -11.77 0.41 -2.10
N GLY A 33 -11.84 1.41 -1.22
CA GLY A 33 -11.02 1.47 -0.01
C GLY A 33 -11.35 0.35 1.00
N GLU A 34 -12.62 0.08 1.26
CA GLU A 34 -13.06 -1.01 2.14
C GLU A 34 -12.62 -2.38 1.61
N ARG A 35 -12.73 -2.58 0.30
CA ARG A 35 -12.25 -3.80 -0.36
C ARG A 35 -10.75 -3.96 -0.17
N ARG A 36 -9.97 -2.91 -0.42
CA ARG A 36 -8.50 -2.95 -0.26
C ARG A 36 -8.10 -3.24 1.18
N ARG A 37 -8.73 -2.59 2.17
CA ARG A 37 -8.50 -2.89 3.59
C ARG A 37 -8.81 -4.34 3.93
N THR A 38 -9.90 -4.87 3.42
CA THR A 38 -10.30 -6.28 3.62
C THR A 38 -9.28 -7.25 3.00
N GLU A 39 -8.78 -6.96 1.80
CA GLU A 39 -7.76 -7.78 1.13
C GLU A 39 -6.46 -7.83 1.94
N ILE A 40 -5.99 -6.69 2.44
CA ILE A 40 -4.77 -6.64 3.28
C ILE A 40 -5.02 -7.36 4.61
N ALA A 41 -6.13 -7.11 5.30
CA ALA A 41 -6.48 -7.78 6.55
C ALA A 41 -6.52 -9.31 6.38
N ARG A 42 -7.06 -9.79 5.27
CA ARG A 42 -7.07 -11.21 4.94
C ARG A 42 -5.67 -11.79 4.80
N CYS A 43 -4.73 -11.08 4.15
CA CYS A 43 -3.34 -11.52 4.06
C CYS A 43 -2.69 -11.68 5.44
N LEU A 44 -3.02 -10.81 6.40
CA LEU A 44 -2.46 -10.86 7.75
C LEU A 44 -2.92 -12.06 8.58
N THR A 45 -3.97 -12.76 8.17
CA THR A 45 -4.37 -14.01 8.84
C THR A 45 -3.30 -15.08 8.81
N PHE A 46 -2.41 -15.04 7.82
CA PHE A 46 -1.30 -16.00 7.61
C PHE A 46 0.00 -15.58 8.32
N GLU A 47 0.02 -14.43 9.01
CA GLU A 47 1.22 -13.87 9.65
C GLU A 47 2.43 -13.77 8.70
N PRO A 48 2.28 -13.12 7.56
CA PRO A 48 3.33 -13.07 6.55
C PRO A 48 4.50 -12.24 7.05
N LYS A 49 5.70 -12.58 6.60
CA LYS A 49 6.90 -11.73 6.76
C LYS A 49 7.01 -10.70 5.65
N PHE A 50 6.31 -10.90 4.54
CA PHE A 50 6.36 -10.08 3.35
C PHE A 50 5.01 -10.06 2.62
N ILE A 51 4.60 -8.89 2.13
CA ILE A 51 3.36 -8.68 1.38
C ILE A 51 3.68 -7.98 0.06
N LEU A 52 3.08 -8.46 -1.02
CA LEU A 52 3.10 -7.80 -2.33
C LEU A 52 1.75 -7.14 -2.56
N LEU A 53 1.76 -5.84 -2.86
CA LEU A 53 0.58 -5.04 -3.18
C LEU A 53 0.69 -4.56 -4.62
N ASP A 54 -0.18 -5.07 -5.47
CA ASP A 54 -0.25 -4.67 -6.86
C ASP A 54 -1.31 -3.57 -7.03
N GLU A 55 -0.84 -2.40 -7.45
CA GLU A 55 -1.64 -1.19 -7.65
C GLU A 55 -2.58 -0.86 -6.47
N PRO A 56 -2.07 -0.75 -5.21
CA PRO A 56 -2.93 -0.55 -4.05
C PRO A 56 -3.74 0.76 -4.08
N PHE A 57 -3.34 1.75 -4.87
CA PHE A 57 -4.00 3.04 -4.99
C PHE A 57 -4.91 3.17 -6.21
N ALA A 58 -4.99 2.14 -7.06
CA ALA A 58 -5.82 2.18 -8.24
C ALA A 58 -7.31 2.12 -7.91
N GLY A 59 -8.09 3.04 -8.52
CA GLY A 59 -9.56 3.01 -8.44
C GLY A 59 -10.15 3.32 -7.07
N ILE A 60 -9.38 3.96 -6.18
CA ILE A 60 -9.86 4.42 -4.87
C ILE A 60 -9.88 5.95 -4.82
N ASP A 61 -10.75 6.50 -3.97
CA ASP A 61 -10.84 7.95 -3.80
C ASP A 61 -9.65 8.51 -2.99
N PRO A 62 -9.31 9.82 -3.12
CA PRO A 62 -8.16 10.42 -2.45
C PRO A 62 -8.16 10.26 -0.93
N LYS A 63 -9.34 10.26 -0.29
CA LYS A 63 -9.43 10.09 1.17
C LYS A 63 -9.06 8.66 1.57
N ALA A 64 -9.47 7.67 0.78
CA ALA A 64 -9.13 6.28 1.03
C ALA A 64 -7.64 5.98 0.74
N ILE A 65 -6.96 6.79 -0.07
CA ILE A 65 -5.51 6.68 -0.28
C ILE A 65 -4.77 6.89 1.04
N ASP A 66 -5.09 7.94 1.79
CA ASP A 66 -4.47 8.24 3.08
C ASP A 66 -4.64 7.06 4.07
N ASP A 67 -5.84 6.48 4.11
CA ASP A 67 -6.13 5.32 4.97
C ASP A 67 -5.23 4.11 4.58
N ILE A 68 -5.08 3.84 3.28
CA ILE A 68 -4.22 2.73 2.80
C ILE A 68 -2.74 3.01 3.08
N GLN A 69 -2.28 4.24 2.90
CA GLN A 69 -0.91 4.63 3.24
C GLN A 69 -0.61 4.41 4.73
N GLN A 70 -1.53 4.78 5.62
CA GLN A 70 -1.39 4.54 7.06
C GLN A 70 -1.33 3.04 7.38
N ILE A 71 -2.15 2.23 6.74
CA ILE A 71 -2.12 0.77 6.91
C ILE A 71 -0.77 0.21 6.47
N ILE A 72 -0.24 0.64 5.33
CA ILE A 72 1.06 0.18 4.83
C ILE A 72 2.19 0.58 5.81
N ALA A 73 2.14 1.80 6.37
CA ALA A 73 3.07 2.21 7.41
C ALA A 73 2.99 1.32 8.67
N GLN A 74 1.78 0.97 9.11
CA GLN A 74 1.60 0.04 10.23
C GLN A 74 2.15 -1.37 9.94
N LEU A 75 2.08 -1.86 8.69
CA LEU A 75 2.69 -3.14 8.32
C LEU A 75 4.22 -3.10 8.49
N ARG A 76 4.84 -2.01 8.06
CA ARG A 76 6.27 -1.77 8.26
C ARG A 76 6.64 -1.76 9.74
N ASP A 77 5.87 -1.07 10.57
CA ASP A 77 6.09 -0.99 12.01
C ASP A 77 5.95 -2.35 12.72
N ARG A 78 5.23 -3.27 12.10
CA ARG A 78 5.14 -4.69 12.51
C ARG A 78 6.28 -5.56 11.94
N ASN A 79 7.31 -4.98 11.34
CA ASN A 79 8.41 -5.68 10.66
C ASN A 79 7.95 -6.58 9.51
N ILE A 80 6.88 -6.22 8.82
CA ILE A 80 6.42 -6.87 7.60
C ILE A 80 7.01 -6.11 6.41
N GLY A 81 7.78 -6.79 5.56
CA GLY A 81 8.28 -6.22 4.31
C GLY A 81 7.11 -5.99 3.35
N VAL A 82 7.09 -4.85 2.66
CA VAL A 82 6.03 -4.53 1.69
C VAL A 82 6.67 -4.15 0.37
N LEU A 83 6.29 -4.86 -0.70
CA LEU A 83 6.59 -4.49 -2.07
C LEU A 83 5.33 -3.95 -2.72
N ILE A 84 5.44 -2.76 -3.32
CA ILE A 84 4.32 -2.08 -3.98
C ILE A 84 4.66 -1.89 -5.45
N THR A 85 3.73 -2.22 -6.34
CA THR A 85 3.74 -1.76 -7.72
C THR A 85 2.60 -0.76 -7.88
N ASP A 86 2.86 0.43 -8.40
CA ASP A 86 1.81 1.43 -8.66
C ASP A 86 2.27 2.43 -9.72
N HIS A 87 1.33 2.92 -10.50
CA HIS A 87 1.55 4.01 -11.43
C HIS A 87 1.29 5.40 -10.82
N ASN A 88 0.66 5.45 -9.64
CA ASN A 88 0.49 6.66 -8.85
C ASN A 88 1.79 7.00 -8.12
N VAL A 89 2.74 7.56 -8.84
CA VAL A 89 4.12 7.77 -8.38
C VAL A 89 4.20 8.55 -7.07
N ARG A 90 3.41 9.63 -6.96
CA ARG A 90 3.40 10.47 -5.76
C ARG A 90 3.00 9.67 -4.53
N GLU A 91 1.91 8.94 -4.62
CA GLU A 91 1.35 8.18 -3.50
C GLU A 91 2.26 7.02 -3.09
N ALA A 92 2.87 6.36 -4.08
CA ALA A 92 3.83 5.28 -3.84
C ALA A 92 5.12 5.79 -3.19
N LEU A 93 5.72 6.86 -3.72
CA LEU A 93 6.96 7.43 -3.19
C LEU A 93 6.78 8.03 -1.79
N ALA A 94 5.58 8.51 -1.44
CA ALA A 94 5.31 9.07 -0.11
C ALA A 94 5.50 8.07 1.04
N ILE A 95 5.40 6.77 0.76
CA ILE A 95 5.41 5.71 1.78
C ILE A 95 6.50 4.67 1.61
N THR A 96 7.31 4.76 0.57
CA THR A 96 8.39 3.80 0.29
C THR A 96 9.73 4.29 0.84
N ASP A 97 10.56 3.38 1.31
CA ASP A 97 11.93 3.67 1.73
C ASP A 97 12.89 3.66 0.52
N ARG A 98 12.56 2.84 -0.48
CA ARG A 98 13.31 2.68 -1.73
C ARG A 98 12.36 2.33 -2.87
N ALA A 99 12.63 2.87 -4.05
CA ALA A 99 11.85 2.58 -5.23
C ALA A 99 12.74 2.23 -6.44
N TYR A 100 12.13 1.54 -7.39
CA TYR A 100 12.72 1.13 -8.66
C TYR A 100 11.80 1.62 -9.78
N ILE A 101 12.34 2.38 -10.70
CA ILE A 101 11.61 2.80 -11.90
C ILE A 101 11.93 1.82 -13.02
N ILE A 102 10.88 1.18 -13.54
CA ILE A 102 10.98 0.26 -14.66
C ILE A 102 10.55 1.00 -15.93
N ASN A 103 11.39 0.93 -16.95
CA ASN A 103 11.11 1.46 -18.27
C ASN A 103 11.57 0.46 -19.33
N ASP A 104 10.74 0.18 -20.31
CA ASP A 104 11.01 -0.80 -21.38
C ASP A 104 11.51 -2.17 -20.86
N GLY A 105 10.90 -2.66 -19.77
CA GLY A 105 11.22 -3.95 -19.17
C GLY A 105 12.54 -4.01 -18.39
N GLN A 106 13.18 -2.87 -18.17
CA GLN A 106 14.45 -2.77 -17.45
C GLN A 106 14.36 -1.79 -16.28
N ILE A 107 15.19 -2.00 -15.26
CA ILE A 107 15.32 -1.02 -14.18
C ILE A 107 16.07 0.20 -14.72
N PHE A 108 15.34 1.30 -14.91
CA PHE A 108 15.88 2.56 -15.38
C PHE A 108 16.68 3.29 -14.29
N ARG A 109 16.09 3.40 -13.10
CA ARG A 109 16.72 4.02 -11.91
C ARG A 109 16.22 3.33 -10.64
N SER A 110 17.01 3.40 -9.60
CA SER A 110 16.61 2.98 -8.26
C SER A 110 17.24 3.87 -7.20
N GLY A 111 16.54 4.09 -6.09
CA GLY A 111 17.02 4.92 -5.01
C GLY A 111 15.92 5.25 -4.00
N THR A 112 16.23 6.13 -3.07
CA THR A 112 15.25 6.74 -2.17
C THR A 112 14.29 7.65 -2.95
N PRO A 113 13.10 7.93 -2.44
CA PRO A 113 12.19 8.89 -3.05
C PRO A 113 12.83 10.24 -3.37
N HIS A 114 13.67 10.74 -2.47
CA HIS A 114 14.39 12.01 -2.66
C HIS A 114 15.36 11.94 -3.85
N GLU A 115 16.19 10.90 -3.92
CA GLU A 115 17.13 10.70 -5.03
C GLU A 115 16.41 10.63 -6.36
N LEU A 116 15.31 9.88 -6.44
CA LEU A 116 14.55 9.71 -7.68
C LEU A 116 13.83 10.99 -8.11
N THR A 117 13.26 11.74 -7.18
CA THR A 117 12.52 12.97 -7.51
C THR A 117 13.44 14.15 -7.86
N THR A 118 14.70 14.10 -7.47
CA THR A 118 15.71 15.10 -7.81
C THR A 118 16.55 14.73 -9.04
N ASP A 119 16.52 13.47 -9.49
CA ASP A 119 17.23 13.02 -10.69
C ASP A 119 16.67 13.69 -11.95
N ALA A 120 17.54 14.36 -12.71
CA ALA A 120 17.14 15.12 -13.90
C ALA A 120 16.58 14.23 -15.02
N GLU A 121 17.12 13.01 -15.20
CA GLU A 121 16.63 12.08 -16.22
C GLU A 121 15.29 11.47 -15.81
N VAL A 122 15.11 11.13 -14.52
CA VAL A 122 13.82 10.65 -13.99
C VAL A 122 12.74 11.70 -14.20
N ARG A 123 13.04 12.95 -13.89
CA ARG A 123 12.11 14.06 -14.11
C ARG A 123 11.74 14.23 -15.58
N LYS A 124 12.72 14.18 -16.46
CA LYS A 124 12.52 14.35 -17.90
C LYS A 124 11.72 13.21 -18.53
N VAL A 125 12.04 11.96 -18.18
CA VAL A 125 11.53 10.77 -18.88
C VAL A 125 10.25 10.25 -18.24
N TYR A 126 10.13 10.33 -16.92
CA TYR A 126 9.08 9.63 -16.19
C TYR A 126 8.13 10.56 -15.41
N LEU A 127 8.65 11.49 -14.61
CA LEU A 127 7.82 12.30 -13.72
C LEU A 127 7.22 13.54 -14.41
N GLY A 128 7.92 14.10 -15.39
CA GLY A 128 7.60 15.39 -15.99
C GLY A 128 8.12 16.57 -15.16
N GLU A 129 8.34 17.70 -15.83
CA GLU A 129 8.97 18.90 -15.21
C GLU A 129 8.14 19.53 -14.08
N LYS A 130 6.81 19.33 -14.12
CA LYS A 130 5.87 19.91 -13.13
C LYS A 130 5.63 19.01 -11.93
N PHE A 131 6.24 17.83 -11.86
CA PHE A 131 6.07 16.92 -10.75
C PHE A 131 6.59 17.54 -9.44
N ARG A 132 5.74 17.52 -8.39
CA ARG A 132 6.09 17.93 -7.02
C ARG A 132 5.54 16.89 -6.04
N MET A 133 6.34 16.57 -5.03
CA MET A 133 5.91 15.75 -3.89
C MET A 133 5.03 16.57 -2.95
#